data_4145b5655dd7c02995561552ae0e1ee6
#
_entry.id   4145b5655dd7c02995561552ae0e1ee6
#
_cell.length_a   1.000
_cell.length_b   1.000
_cell.length_c   1.000
_cell.angle_alpha   90.00
_cell.angle_beta   90.00
_cell.angle_gamma   90.00
#
_symmetry.space_group_name_H-M   'P 1'
#
loop_
_entity.id
_entity.type
_entity.pdbx_description
1 polymer ?
#
loop_
_entity_poly.entity_id
_entity_poly.type
_entity_poly.pdbx_seq_one_letter_code
_entity_poly.pdbx_strand_id
1 'polypeptide(L)'
;MTRLYSLAQLMALPYAPPQMVQLAADTGCAAAGVRLLPASPGGKAYPLMDDAPMLRETLAVLAGTGVKVLDLEVIRLAAGFDPRDFLRFMEVGAQLGAAHILVAGDDPDETRLTASFAALCDAAAGFGLSADLEFMPWTEVPNLRSAKRIVGAAARPNGGVLVDALHFARSDSRLDELDDIPRSWLRYAQMCDGAVPAPRVVVRESSSPPAVSA
;
A
#
# COMPACT_ATOMS: atom_id res chain seq x y z
N MET A 1 -6.17 3.36 24.60
CA MET A 1 -5.16 3.08 23.56
C MET A 1 -4.83 4.38 22.85
N THR A 2 -3.58 4.76 22.77
CA THR A 2 -3.13 5.93 21.99
C THR A 2 -3.17 5.55 20.51
N ARG A 3 -3.77 6.40 19.66
CA ARG A 3 -3.76 6.19 18.21
C ARG A 3 -2.35 6.47 17.66
N LEU A 4 -1.90 5.62 16.73
CA LEU A 4 -0.68 5.87 15.97
C LEU A 4 -1.07 6.59 14.68
N TYR A 5 -0.39 7.69 14.37
CA TYR A 5 -0.53 8.40 13.10
C TYR A 5 0.71 8.16 12.24
N SER A 6 0.46 7.83 10.98
CA SER A 6 1.48 7.62 9.96
C SER A 6 1.30 8.63 8.83
N LEU A 7 2.38 9.20 8.33
CA LEU A 7 2.37 10.04 7.14
C LEU A 7 2.52 9.15 5.90
N ALA A 8 1.50 9.10 5.04
CA ALA A 8 1.55 8.32 3.80
C ALA A 8 2.50 8.96 2.78
N GLN A 9 3.28 8.15 2.07
CA GLN A 9 4.23 8.65 1.07
C GLN A 9 3.54 9.48 -0.03
N LEU A 10 2.29 9.15 -0.38
CA LEU A 10 1.52 9.88 -1.38
C LEU A 10 1.34 11.37 -1.03
N MET A 11 1.27 11.72 0.26
CA MET A 11 1.16 13.09 0.73
C MET A 11 2.43 13.91 0.47
N ALA A 12 3.57 13.25 0.33
CA ALA A 12 4.88 13.89 0.23
C ALA A 12 5.77 13.24 -0.84
N LEU A 13 5.19 12.91 -2.01
CA LEU A 13 5.87 12.23 -3.12
C LEU A 13 7.21 12.83 -3.55
N PRO A 14 7.45 14.16 -3.52
CA PRO A 14 8.76 14.73 -3.87
C PRO A 14 9.89 14.36 -2.90
N TYR A 15 9.56 13.96 -1.68
CA TYR A 15 10.55 13.66 -0.64
C TYR A 15 11.07 12.23 -0.76
N ALA A 16 12.39 12.07 -0.79
CA ALA A 16 13.03 10.76 -0.70
C ALA A 16 12.81 10.12 0.69
N PRO A 17 12.93 8.80 0.86
CA PRO A 17 12.65 8.13 2.13
C PRO A 17 13.32 8.72 3.37
N PRO A 18 14.60 9.14 3.37
CA PRO A 18 15.18 9.81 4.54
C PRO A 18 14.45 11.11 4.88
N GLN A 19 14.12 11.91 3.88
CA GLN A 19 13.38 13.16 4.04
C GLN A 19 11.93 12.94 4.47
N MET A 20 11.30 11.88 3.96
CA MET A 20 9.95 11.47 4.34
C MET A 20 9.88 11.11 5.83
N VAL A 21 10.84 10.34 6.32
CA VAL A 21 10.94 9.98 7.73
C VAL A 21 11.16 11.23 8.60
N GLN A 22 12.04 12.13 8.17
CA GLN A 22 12.27 13.40 8.89
C GLN A 22 11.00 14.25 8.92
N LEU A 23 10.29 14.38 7.80
CA LEU A 23 9.01 15.11 7.71
C LEU A 23 7.96 14.53 8.65
N ALA A 24 7.86 13.18 8.75
CA ALA A 24 6.97 12.55 9.69
C ALA A 24 7.30 12.93 11.15
N ALA A 25 8.60 12.94 11.51
CA ALA A 25 9.04 13.38 12.83
C ALA A 25 8.68 14.85 13.09
N ASP A 26 8.97 15.73 12.14
CA ASP A 26 8.74 17.18 12.24
C ASP A 26 7.24 17.53 12.37
N THR A 27 6.37 16.68 11.80
CA THR A 27 4.91 16.85 11.87
C THR A 27 4.26 16.10 13.04
N GLY A 28 5.05 15.42 13.87
CA GLY A 28 4.57 14.68 15.04
C GLY A 28 3.91 13.34 14.70
N CYS A 29 4.10 12.83 13.48
CA CYS A 29 3.69 11.48 13.12
C CYS A 29 4.65 10.45 13.69
N ALA A 30 4.12 9.39 14.31
CA ALA A 30 4.93 8.33 14.89
C ALA A 30 5.42 7.31 13.86
N ALA A 31 4.88 7.37 12.65
CA ALA A 31 5.23 6.47 11.55
C ALA A 31 5.15 7.16 10.19
N ALA A 32 5.71 6.51 9.16
CA ALA A 32 5.63 6.91 7.76
C ALA A 32 5.40 5.69 6.87
N GLY A 33 4.67 5.87 5.77
CA GLY A 33 4.68 4.95 4.64
C GLY A 33 5.88 5.21 3.73
N VAL A 34 6.40 4.20 3.06
CA VAL A 34 7.54 4.33 2.15
C VAL A 34 7.24 3.66 0.81
N ARG A 35 7.41 4.42 -0.29
CA ARG A 35 7.15 3.92 -1.64
C ARG A 35 8.43 3.40 -2.29
N LEU A 36 8.57 2.08 -2.33
CA LEU A 36 9.69 1.39 -2.98
C LEU A 36 9.41 1.07 -4.46
N LEU A 37 8.14 0.90 -4.82
CA LEU A 37 7.70 0.61 -6.18
C LEU A 37 6.76 1.71 -6.69
N PRO A 38 6.77 2.03 -7.99
CA PRO A 38 5.83 2.99 -8.54
C PRO A 38 4.40 2.45 -8.48
N ALA A 39 3.44 3.31 -8.15
CA ALA A 39 2.02 2.93 -8.14
C ALA A 39 1.47 2.64 -9.54
N SER A 40 2.12 3.17 -10.59
CA SER A 40 1.82 2.95 -12.00
C SER A 40 3.10 2.99 -12.83
N PRO A 41 3.11 2.46 -14.05
CA PRO A 41 4.27 2.54 -14.94
C PRO A 41 4.77 3.98 -15.12
N GLY A 42 6.05 4.23 -14.87
CA GLY A 42 6.66 5.56 -14.91
C GLY A 42 6.34 6.48 -13.72
N GLY A 43 5.58 6.01 -12.76
CA GLY A 43 5.27 6.74 -11.53
C GLY A 43 6.50 6.93 -10.62
N LYS A 44 6.37 7.81 -9.64
CA LYS A 44 7.45 8.10 -8.69
C LYS A 44 7.62 6.95 -7.70
N ALA A 45 8.85 6.52 -7.56
CA ALA A 45 9.31 5.58 -6.53
C ALA A 45 10.75 5.91 -6.17
N TYR A 46 11.26 5.26 -5.12
CA TYR A 46 12.62 5.46 -4.67
C TYR A 46 13.35 4.12 -4.62
N PRO A 47 14.55 4.03 -5.20
CA PRO A 47 15.23 2.76 -5.45
C PRO A 47 15.95 2.23 -4.20
N LEU A 48 15.29 2.19 -3.04
CA LEU A 48 15.91 1.68 -1.79
C LEU A 48 16.40 0.23 -1.92
N MET A 49 15.84 -0.52 -2.86
CA MET A 49 16.27 -1.90 -3.12
C MET A 49 17.67 -1.96 -3.78
N ASP A 50 18.05 -0.91 -4.52
CA ASP A 50 19.27 -0.86 -5.33
C ASP A 50 20.22 0.26 -4.89
N ASP A 51 19.77 1.19 -4.04
CA ASP A 51 20.55 2.32 -3.51
C ASP A 51 20.95 2.08 -2.05
N ALA A 52 22.03 1.36 -1.84
CA ALA A 52 22.55 1.08 -0.50
C ALA A 52 22.93 2.33 0.31
N PRO A 53 23.47 3.43 -0.27
CA PRO A 53 23.61 4.70 0.44
C PRO A 53 22.29 5.26 0.96
N MET A 54 21.26 5.36 0.12
CA MET A 54 19.95 5.87 0.52
C MET A 54 19.30 4.99 1.59
N LEU A 55 19.42 3.66 1.49
CA LEU A 55 18.91 2.75 2.51
C LEU A 55 19.61 2.98 3.86
N ARG A 56 20.94 3.12 3.89
CA ARG A 56 21.68 3.42 5.13
C ARG A 56 21.28 4.76 5.74
N GLU A 57 21.11 5.78 4.91
CA GLU A 57 20.64 7.09 5.35
C GLU A 57 19.23 7.00 5.95
N THR A 58 18.31 6.30 5.27
CA THR A 58 16.94 6.07 5.78
C THR A 58 16.96 5.40 7.15
N LEU A 59 17.75 4.33 7.30
CA LEU A 59 17.90 3.62 8.58
C LEU A 59 18.48 4.53 9.68
N ALA A 60 19.44 5.38 9.35
CA ALA A 60 20.03 6.33 10.31
C ALA A 60 19.00 7.38 10.77
N VAL A 61 18.18 7.90 9.86
CA VAL A 61 17.10 8.86 10.20
C VAL A 61 16.01 8.18 11.04
N LEU A 62 15.61 6.95 10.71
CA LEU A 62 14.67 6.16 11.53
C LEU A 62 15.19 5.97 12.94
N ALA A 63 16.47 5.60 13.10
CA ALA A 63 17.10 5.42 14.41
C ALA A 63 17.19 6.75 15.19
N GLY A 64 17.49 7.87 14.52
CA GLY A 64 17.62 9.19 15.14
C GLY A 64 16.30 9.81 15.55
N THR A 65 15.24 9.58 14.79
CA THR A 65 13.91 10.20 15.04
C THR A 65 12.99 9.31 15.87
N GLY A 66 13.19 7.99 15.86
CA GLY A 66 12.27 7.02 16.45
C GLY A 66 10.99 6.79 15.64
N VAL A 67 10.82 7.43 14.48
CA VAL A 67 9.73 7.18 13.54
C VAL A 67 9.83 5.75 13.03
N LYS A 68 8.69 5.09 12.86
CA LYS A 68 8.62 3.71 12.34
C LYS A 68 8.14 3.71 10.88
N VAL A 69 8.49 2.69 10.14
CA VAL A 69 7.85 2.44 8.84
C VAL A 69 6.59 1.64 9.10
N LEU A 70 5.42 2.22 8.77
CA LEU A 70 4.14 1.52 8.92
C LEU A 70 3.92 0.56 7.76
N ASP A 71 3.99 1.08 6.55
CA ASP A 71 3.66 0.35 5.34
C ASP A 71 4.63 0.65 4.18
N LEU A 72 4.66 -0.29 3.26
CA LEU A 72 5.40 -0.21 2.00
C LEU A 72 4.41 -0.12 0.84
N GLU A 73 4.57 0.87 -0.01
CA GLU A 73 3.75 1.08 -1.20
C GLU A 73 4.51 0.62 -2.46
N VAL A 74 3.91 -0.03 -3.40
CA VAL A 74 2.66 -0.77 -3.49
C VAL A 74 2.92 -2.02 -4.34
N ILE A 75 2.45 -3.18 -3.92
CA ILE A 75 2.48 -4.38 -4.76
C ILE A 75 1.14 -4.51 -5.49
N ARG A 76 1.19 -4.64 -6.83
CA ARG A 76 0.01 -4.83 -7.67
C ARG A 76 -0.06 -6.29 -8.12
N LEU A 77 -1.20 -6.93 -7.83
CA LEU A 77 -1.46 -8.32 -8.21
C LEU A 77 -2.15 -8.33 -9.58
N ALA A 78 -1.37 -8.47 -10.63
CA ALA A 78 -1.84 -8.60 -12.00
C ALA A 78 -1.72 -10.06 -12.48
N ALA A 79 -2.26 -10.36 -13.67
CA ALA A 79 -2.03 -11.66 -14.30
C ALA A 79 -0.52 -11.92 -14.48
N GLY A 80 -0.08 -13.11 -14.06
CA GLY A 80 1.36 -13.46 -14.09
C GLY A 80 2.15 -13.03 -12.87
N PHE A 81 1.49 -12.55 -11.79
CA PHE A 81 2.18 -12.24 -10.52
C PHE A 81 2.98 -13.44 -10.00
N ASP A 82 4.23 -13.19 -9.61
CA ASP A 82 5.09 -14.15 -8.93
C ASP A 82 5.67 -13.48 -7.67
N PRO A 83 5.44 -14.01 -6.46
CA PRO A 83 5.95 -13.41 -5.23
C PRO A 83 7.49 -13.41 -5.16
N ARG A 84 8.17 -14.24 -5.95
CA ARG A 84 9.63 -14.28 -6.02
C ARG A 84 10.23 -13.01 -6.58
N ASP A 85 9.50 -12.29 -7.43
CA ASP A 85 9.94 -11.01 -8.00
C ASP A 85 9.99 -9.90 -6.95
N PHE A 86 9.34 -10.11 -5.79
CA PHE A 86 9.24 -9.15 -4.71
C PHE A 86 10.07 -9.51 -3.46
N LEU A 87 10.92 -10.52 -3.53
CA LEU A 87 11.75 -10.92 -2.39
C LEU A 87 12.63 -9.77 -1.90
N ARG A 88 13.28 -9.06 -2.85
CA ARG A 88 14.12 -7.92 -2.48
C ARG A 88 13.35 -6.76 -1.86
N PHE A 89 12.11 -6.53 -2.31
CA PHE A 89 11.19 -5.58 -1.71
C PHE A 89 10.89 -5.94 -0.25
N MET A 90 10.58 -7.21 0.02
CA MET A 90 10.28 -7.70 1.36
C MET A 90 11.51 -7.70 2.28
N GLU A 91 12.70 -8.04 1.75
CA GLU A 91 13.97 -7.93 2.49
C GLU A 91 14.26 -6.50 2.96
N VAL A 92 14.12 -5.52 2.05
CA VAL A 92 14.30 -4.10 2.39
C VAL A 92 13.23 -3.65 3.37
N GLY A 93 11.99 -4.10 3.19
CA GLY A 93 10.91 -3.85 4.14
C GLY A 93 11.22 -4.34 5.55
N ALA A 94 11.73 -5.57 5.67
CA ALA A 94 12.16 -6.12 6.96
C ALA A 94 13.33 -5.32 7.59
N GLN A 95 14.31 -4.90 6.77
CA GLN A 95 15.42 -4.04 7.23
C GLN A 95 14.93 -2.69 7.75
N LEU A 96 13.92 -2.10 7.10
CA LEU A 96 13.28 -0.86 7.54
C LEU A 96 12.37 -1.05 8.77
N GLY A 97 12.11 -2.28 9.19
CA GLY A 97 11.16 -2.60 10.26
C GLY A 97 9.71 -2.30 9.89
N ALA A 98 9.36 -2.37 8.60
CA ALA A 98 8.00 -2.18 8.13
C ALA A 98 7.06 -3.25 8.69
N ALA A 99 5.80 -2.89 8.89
CA ALA A 99 4.79 -3.82 9.40
C ALA A 99 3.89 -4.37 8.28
N HIS A 100 3.60 -3.56 7.26
CA HIS A 100 2.55 -3.82 6.29
C HIS A 100 3.03 -3.62 4.85
N ILE A 101 2.38 -4.32 3.92
CA ILE A 101 2.48 -4.10 2.47
C ILE A 101 1.10 -3.66 1.99
N LEU A 102 1.00 -2.49 1.37
CA LEU A 102 -0.17 -2.06 0.64
C LEU A 102 -0.26 -2.86 -0.67
N VAL A 103 -1.40 -3.51 -0.90
CA VAL A 103 -1.62 -4.39 -2.04
C VAL A 103 -2.81 -3.91 -2.86
N ALA A 104 -2.64 -3.79 -4.18
CA ALA A 104 -3.70 -3.50 -5.13
C ALA A 104 -4.01 -4.74 -6.00
N GLY A 105 -5.29 -4.97 -6.30
CA GLY A 105 -5.72 -6.11 -7.11
C GLY A 105 -6.11 -5.69 -8.53
N ASP A 106 -5.32 -6.12 -9.54
CA ASP A 106 -5.51 -5.76 -10.95
C ASP A 106 -5.73 -6.97 -11.86
N ASP A 107 -5.89 -8.17 -11.30
CA ASP A 107 -6.18 -9.36 -12.09
C ASP A 107 -7.70 -9.54 -12.23
N PRO A 108 -8.25 -9.56 -13.47
CA PRO A 108 -9.69 -9.75 -13.68
C PRO A 108 -10.19 -11.16 -13.33
N ASP A 109 -9.29 -12.13 -13.17
CA ASP A 109 -9.63 -13.47 -12.67
C ASP A 109 -9.54 -13.49 -11.15
N GLU A 110 -10.67 -13.38 -10.46
CA GLU A 110 -10.73 -13.35 -8.98
C GLU A 110 -10.13 -14.62 -8.34
N THR A 111 -10.21 -15.77 -8.99
CA THR A 111 -9.62 -17.02 -8.47
C THR A 111 -8.09 -16.93 -8.47
N ARG A 112 -7.51 -16.45 -9.57
CA ARG A 112 -6.06 -16.26 -9.70
C ARG A 112 -5.58 -15.12 -8.81
N LEU A 113 -6.34 -14.02 -8.73
CA LEU A 113 -6.05 -12.91 -7.81
C LEU A 113 -6.01 -13.39 -6.35
N THR A 114 -6.96 -14.21 -5.93
CA THR A 114 -7.00 -14.80 -4.59
C THR A 114 -5.78 -15.70 -4.34
N ALA A 115 -5.41 -16.52 -5.31
CA ALA A 115 -4.20 -17.37 -5.20
C ALA A 115 -2.92 -16.53 -5.14
N SER A 116 -2.82 -15.47 -5.93
CA SER A 116 -1.70 -14.51 -5.91
C SER A 116 -1.60 -13.78 -4.57
N PHE A 117 -2.72 -13.34 -4.01
CA PHE A 117 -2.75 -12.71 -2.69
C PHE A 117 -2.31 -13.69 -1.59
N ALA A 118 -2.77 -14.94 -1.63
CA ALA A 118 -2.33 -15.98 -0.69
C ALA A 118 -0.82 -16.23 -0.80
N ALA A 119 -0.29 -16.35 -2.04
CA ALA A 119 1.13 -16.56 -2.28
C ALA A 119 1.99 -15.38 -1.81
N LEU A 120 1.51 -14.14 -1.99
CA LEU A 120 2.16 -12.95 -1.42
C LEU A 120 2.19 -13.00 0.11
N CYS A 121 1.07 -13.32 0.74
CA CYS A 121 1.00 -13.46 2.20
C CYS A 121 1.99 -14.50 2.71
N ASP A 122 2.05 -15.68 2.05
CA ASP A 122 2.97 -16.76 2.43
C ASP A 122 4.44 -16.31 2.32
N ALA A 123 4.81 -15.60 1.25
CA ALA A 123 6.15 -15.04 1.08
C ALA A 123 6.46 -13.95 2.13
N ALA A 124 5.53 -13.01 2.34
CA ALA A 124 5.68 -11.90 3.27
C ALA A 124 5.82 -12.35 4.73
N ALA A 125 5.20 -13.46 5.10
CA ALA A 125 5.30 -14.04 6.45
C ALA A 125 6.74 -14.34 6.87
N GLY A 126 7.59 -14.79 5.94
CA GLY A 126 9.02 -15.05 6.17
C GLY A 126 9.83 -13.79 6.54
N PHE A 127 9.30 -12.62 6.24
CA PHE A 127 9.89 -11.31 6.53
C PHE A 127 9.19 -10.57 7.68
N GLY A 128 8.20 -11.17 8.32
CA GLY A 128 7.43 -10.56 9.39
C GLY A 128 6.43 -9.50 8.90
N LEU A 129 6.11 -9.49 7.60
CA LEU A 129 5.21 -8.52 6.99
C LEU A 129 3.79 -9.06 6.85
N SER A 130 2.79 -8.18 6.96
CA SER A 130 1.43 -8.46 6.52
C SER A 130 1.18 -7.89 5.12
N ALA A 131 0.22 -8.47 4.40
CA ALA A 131 -0.28 -7.96 3.15
C ALA A 131 -1.72 -7.46 3.36
N ASP A 132 -1.98 -6.19 3.09
CA ASP A 132 -3.28 -5.55 3.32
C ASP A 132 -3.87 -5.10 1.97
N LEU A 133 -4.93 -5.79 1.53
CA LEU A 133 -5.57 -5.58 0.24
C LEU A 133 -6.44 -4.33 0.28
N GLU A 134 -6.03 -3.31 -0.47
CA GLU A 134 -6.78 -2.08 -0.65
C GLU A 134 -7.78 -2.22 -1.79
N PHE A 135 -9.05 -1.94 -1.52
CA PHE A 135 -10.04 -1.82 -2.58
C PHE A 135 -10.06 -0.39 -3.12
N MET A 136 -10.09 -0.30 -4.45
CA MET A 136 -10.10 0.99 -5.18
C MET A 136 -11.09 0.90 -6.33
N PRO A 137 -12.01 1.86 -6.53
CA PRO A 137 -13.10 1.78 -7.52
C PRO A 137 -12.67 1.53 -8.98
N TRP A 138 -11.40 1.76 -9.30
CA TRP A 138 -10.85 1.59 -10.65
C TRP A 138 -9.97 0.35 -10.82
N THR A 139 -9.90 -0.52 -9.81
CA THR A 139 -9.18 -1.79 -9.85
C THR A 139 -10.15 -2.97 -9.97
N GLU A 140 -9.63 -4.19 -10.08
CA GLU A 140 -10.44 -5.41 -10.06
C GLU A 140 -10.96 -5.77 -8.66
N VAL A 141 -10.55 -5.00 -7.64
CA VAL A 141 -11.10 -5.03 -6.28
C VAL A 141 -11.80 -3.70 -5.99
N PRO A 142 -12.98 -3.45 -6.59
CA PRO A 142 -13.57 -2.11 -6.63
C PRO A 142 -14.23 -1.67 -5.31
N ASN A 143 -14.49 -2.56 -4.39
CA ASN A 143 -15.23 -2.27 -3.16
C ASN A 143 -14.88 -3.23 -2.01
N LEU A 144 -15.37 -2.91 -0.81
CA LEU A 144 -15.12 -3.69 0.39
C LEU A 144 -15.57 -5.14 0.29
N ARG A 145 -16.70 -5.43 -0.37
CA ARG A 145 -17.21 -6.81 -0.55
C ARG A 145 -16.23 -7.68 -1.32
N SER A 146 -15.63 -7.13 -2.39
CA SER A 146 -14.60 -7.82 -3.19
C SER A 146 -13.37 -8.11 -2.34
N ALA A 147 -12.86 -7.12 -1.60
CA ALA A 147 -11.70 -7.31 -0.72
C ALA A 147 -11.98 -8.38 0.34
N LYS A 148 -13.15 -8.34 0.99
CA LYS A 148 -13.55 -9.36 1.99
C LYS A 148 -13.58 -10.78 1.41
N ARG A 149 -14.11 -10.96 0.19
CA ARG A 149 -14.16 -12.30 -0.45
C ARG A 149 -12.76 -12.83 -0.71
N ILE A 150 -11.88 -12.00 -1.29
CA ILE A 150 -10.51 -12.39 -1.65
C ILE A 150 -9.70 -12.72 -0.39
N VAL A 151 -9.70 -11.83 0.60
CA VAL A 151 -8.96 -12.04 1.86
C VAL A 151 -9.47 -13.26 2.62
N GLY A 152 -10.81 -13.43 2.66
CA GLY A 152 -11.44 -14.58 3.29
C GLY A 152 -11.12 -15.90 2.58
N ALA A 153 -11.16 -15.92 1.25
CA ALA A 153 -10.84 -17.11 0.47
C ALA A 153 -9.34 -17.45 0.50
N ALA A 154 -8.46 -16.45 0.55
CA ALA A 154 -7.02 -16.66 0.71
C ALA A 154 -6.67 -17.27 2.07
N ALA A 155 -7.45 -16.98 3.11
CA ALA A 155 -7.35 -17.57 4.45
C ALA A 155 -5.92 -17.55 5.05
N ARG A 156 -5.24 -16.39 4.97
CA ARG A 156 -3.89 -16.24 5.51
C ARG A 156 -3.89 -15.35 6.76
N PRO A 157 -3.19 -15.74 7.85
CA PRO A 157 -3.24 -15.01 9.13
C PRO A 157 -2.63 -13.60 9.03
N ASN A 158 -1.71 -13.38 8.10
CA ASN A 158 -1.09 -12.08 7.81
C ASN A 158 -1.72 -11.35 6.62
N GLY A 159 -2.81 -11.87 6.05
CA GLY A 159 -3.65 -11.18 5.07
C GLY A 159 -4.66 -10.28 5.76
N GLY A 160 -4.95 -9.10 5.20
CA GLY A 160 -5.91 -8.15 5.72
C GLY A 160 -6.55 -7.28 4.65
N VAL A 161 -7.44 -6.41 5.09
CA VAL A 161 -8.12 -5.41 4.26
C VAL A 161 -7.64 -4.04 4.69
N LEU A 162 -7.15 -3.24 3.76
CA LEU A 162 -6.89 -1.82 3.96
C LEU A 162 -8.13 -1.02 3.55
N VAL A 163 -8.63 -0.24 4.48
CA VAL A 163 -9.74 0.68 4.25
C VAL A 163 -9.19 2.10 4.09
N ASP A 164 -9.19 2.61 2.87
CA ASP A 164 -9.02 4.03 2.59
C ASP A 164 -10.38 4.71 2.59
N ALA A 165 -10.53 5.79 3.36
CA ALA A 165 -11.80 6.48 3.55
C ALA A 165 -12.36 7.09 2.25
N LEU A 166 -11.48 7.58 1.35
CA LEU A 166 -11.88 8.13 0.06
C LEU A 166 -12.36 7.03 -0.89
N HIS A 167 -11.64 5.91 -0.95
CA HIS A 167 -12.03 4.77 -1.78
C HIS A 167 -13.33 4.13 -1.25
N PHE A 168 -13.48 4.07 0.06
CA PHE A 168 -14.73 3.64 0.68
C PHE A 168 -15.90 4.54 0.26
N ALA A 169 -15.75 5.86 0.37
CA ALA A 169 -16.78 6.84 0.03
C ALA A 169 -17.11 6.90 -1.47
N ARG A 170 -16.17 6.50 -2.34
CA ARG A 170 -16.32 6.52 -3.81
C ARG A 170 -16.69 5.16 -4.40
N SER A 171 -16.69 4.11 -3.60
CA SER A 171 -17.19 2.78 -3.97
C SER A 171 -18.67 2.66 -3.59
N ASP A 172 -19.28 1.54 -3.93
CA ASP A 172 -20.63 1.16 -3.48
C ASP A 172 -20.62 0.46 -2.12
N SER A 173 -19.56 0.65 -1.32
CA SER A 173 -19.41 0.07 0.02
C SER A 173 -20.30 0.75 1.04
N ARG A 174 -20.77 -0.01 2.02
CA ARG A 174 -21.68 0.44 3.07
C ARG A 174 -21.03 0.31 4.45
N LEU A 175 -21.40 1.22 5.37
CA LEU A 175 -20.83 1.21 6.72
C LEU A 175 -21.12 -0.08 7.49
N ASP A 176 -22.33 -0.67 7.30
CA ASP A 176 -22.69 -1.94 7.93
C ASP A 176 -21.83 -3.13 7.45
N GLU A 177 -21.20 -3.04 6.31
CA GLU A 177 -20.27 -4.06 5.82
C GLU A 177 -18.94 -4.10 6.61
N LEU A 178 -18.61 -3.04 7.36
CA LEU A 178 -17.44 -3.00 8.24
C LEU A 178 -17.64 -3.86 9.49
N ASP A 179 -18.89 -4.00 9.98
CA ASP A 179 -19.20 -4.74 11.21
C ASP A 179 -18.88 -6.23 11.09
N ASP A 180 -18.93 -6.78 9.87
CA ASP A 180 -18.68 -8.19 9.59
C ASP A 180 -17.19 -8.50 9.33
N ILE A 181 -16.30 -7.51 9.41
CA ILE A 181 -14.87 -7.74 9.16
C ILE A 181 -14.20 -8.25 10.44
N PRO A 182 -13.52 -9.41 10.41
CA PRO A 182 -12.74 -9.86 11.54
C PRO A 182 -11.73 -8.78 11.97
N ARG A 183 -11.69 -8.47 13.27
CA ARG A 183 -10.77 -7.45 13.79
C ARG A 183 -9.30 -7.68 13.38
N SER A 184 -8.90 -8.94 13.22
CA SER A 184 -7.55 -9.33 12.78
C SER A 184 -7.21 -8.93 11.34
N TRP A 185 -8.22 -8.61 10.51
CA TRP A 185 -8.01 -8.16 9.13
C TRP A 185 -7.85 -6.64 9.01
N LEU A 186 -8.23 -5.88 10.05
CA LEU A 186 -8.16 -4.42 10.08
C LEU A 186 -6.94 -3.97 10.89
N ARG A 187 -5.81 -3.77 10.24
CA ARG A 187 -4.55 -3.40 10.88
C ARG A 187 -4.35 -1.90 10.94
N TYR A 188 -4.64 -1.23 9.85
CA TYR A 188 -4.63 0.23 9.73
C TYR A 188 -5.67 0.69 8.72
N ALA A 189 -5.91 1.99 8.67
CA ALA A 189 -6.78 2.63 7.69
C ALA A 189 -6.10 3.88 7.16
N GLN A 190 -6.40 4.25 5.93
CA GLN A 190 -5.97 5.52 5.36
C GLN A 190 -7.10 6.54 5.43
N MET A 191 -6.73 7.77 5.79
CA MET A 191 -7.65 8.89 5.89
C MET A 191 -7.15 10.00 4.98
N CYS A 192 -7.92 10.32 3.97
CA CYS A 192 -7.65 11.42 3.06
C CYS A 192 -8.95 12.15 2.73
N ASP A 193 -8.83 13.40 2.31
CA ASP A 193 -9.96 14.23 1.94
C ASP A 193 -10.15 14.20 0.41
N GLY A 194 -11.35 14.51 -0.04
CA GLY A 194 -11.67 14.53 -1.45
C GLY A 194 -12.88 15.41 -1.76
N ALA A 195 -12.84 16.05 -2.93
CA ALA A 195 -13.91 16.93 -3.39
C ALA A 195 -15.26 16.21 -3.46
N VAL A 196 -16.32 16.90 -3.04
CA VAL A 196 -17.72 16.48 -3.18
C VAL A 196 -18.44 17.48 -4.09
N PRO A 197 -19.06 17.03 -5.19
CA PRO A 197 -19.09 15.67 -5.72
C PRO A 197 -17.71 15.19 -6.21
N ALA A 198 -17.53 13.88 -6.32
CA ALA A 198 -16.30 13.33 -6.90
C ALA A 198 -16.04 13.91 -8.29
N PRO A 199 -14.79 14.26 -8.64
CA PRO A 199 -14.47 14.72 -9.98
C PRO A 199 -14.93 13.69 -11.03
N ARG A 200 -15.54 14.16 -12.13
CA ARG A 200 -15.99 13.27 -13.23
C ARG A 200 -14.84 12.62 -13.99
N VAL A 201 -13.64 13.13 -13.83
CA VAL A 201 -12.43 12.59 -14.43
C VAL A 201 -11.70 11.83 -13.33
N VAL A 202 -11.90 10.51 -13.30
CA VAL A 202 -10.89 9.63 -12.75
C VAL A 202 -9.72 9.74 -13.74
N VAL A 203 -8.63 10.36 -13.33
CA VAL A 203 -7.40 10.31 -14.11
C VAL A 203 -6.98 8.84 -14.08
N ARG A 204 -7.45 8.07 -15.08
CA ARG A 204 -6.70 6.90 -15.50
C ARG A 204 -5.38 7.48 -15.96
N GLU A 205 -4.31 7.24 -15.25
CA GLU A 205 -2.98 7.46 -15.78
C GLU A 205 -2.91 6.61 -17.05
N SER A 206 -3.20 7.26 -18.18
CA SER A 206 -3.11 6.63 -19.47
C SER A 206 -1.63 6.38 -19.74
N SER A 207 -1.30 5.18 -20.11
CA SER A 207 0.03 4.74 -20.52
C SER A 207 0.47 5.36 -21.87
N SER A 208 0.02 6.56 -22.21
CA SER A 208 0.46 7.30 -23.41
C SER A 208 0.81 8.73 -23.03
N PRO A 209 2.04 9.16 -23.26
CA PRO A 209 2.39 10.57 -23.15
C PRO A 209 1.58 11.36 -24.17
N PRO A 210 1.18 12.61 -23.87
CA PRO A 210 0.51 13.47 -24.85
C PRO A 210 1.44 13.64 -26.05
N ALA A 211 0.91 13.41 -27.25
CA ALA A 211 1.61 13.72 -28.49
C ALA A 211 1.96 15.22 -28.47
N VAL A 212 3.26 15.51 -28.44
CA VAL A 212 3.75 16.87 -28.66
C VAL A 212 3.51 17.17 -30.14
N SER A 213 2.49 17.92 -30.46
CA SER A 213 2.33 18.50 -31.81
C SER A 213 3.38 19.59 -31.99
N ALA A 214 4.19 19.40 -33.05
CA ALA A 214 5.17 20.37 -33.53
C ALA A 214 4.52 21.68 -33.99
#